data_2ca3bcf3cefa4bb652b31fa9c044a628
#
_entry.id   2ca3bcf3cefa4bb652b31fa9c044a628
#
_cell.length_a   1.000
_cell.length_b   1.000
_cell.length_c   1.000
_cell.angle_alpha   90.00
_cell.angle_beta   90.00
_cell.angle_gamma   90.00
#
_symmetry.space_group_name_H-M   'P 1'
#
loop_
_entity.id
_entity.type
_entity.pdbx_description
1 polymer ?
#
loop_
_entity_poly.entity_id
_entity_poly.type
_entity_poly.pdbx_seq_one_letter_code
_entity_poly.pdbx_strand_id
1 'polypeptide(L)'
;NITERRVAELCRSGRIEGTVRQGRSWQIPADASKPADKRIRSGSYRKNQRSSCLPLPIGVSDFRLAQAEYYYVDKTMLIKDFIDERPMVTLFTRPRRFGKTLNMDMLRTFFEKTEQDTSVYFQDKKIWACGQKYRAYQGKYPVIFLTFKDVKFNTWEETFSAVRDIFAKETQRHEELRTSDRCDEYDERKYARLAEGNVTEVELSSALADLSAMLHKHYGIAPVIIIDEYDTPIQQGYM
;
A
#
# COMPACT_ATOMS: atom_id res chain seq x y z
N ASN A 1 16.43 -18.89 33.39
CA ASN A 1 16.07 -20.29 33.65
C ASN A 1 16.14 -21.09 32.34
N ILE A 2 16.81 -22.23 32.36
CA ILE A 2 16.88 -23.17 31.24
C ILE A 2 15.91 -24.32 31.55
N THR A 3 15.08 -24.68 30.57
CA THR A 3 14.13 -25.82 30.74
C THR A 3 14.87 -27.16 30.73
N GLU A 4 14.33 -28.17 31.41
CA GLU A 4 14.89 -29.54 31.47
C GLU A 4 15.11 -30.13 30.07
N ARG A 5 14.19 -29.88 29.14
CA ARG A 5 14.29 -30.30 27.73
C ARG A 5 15.54 -29.71 27.06
N ARG A 6 15.88 -28.45 27.35
CA ARG A 6 17.05 -27.77 26.80
C ARG A 6 18.34 -28.28 27.41
N VAL A 7 18.35 -28.59 28.72
CA VAL A 7 19.49 -29.19 29.39
C VAL A 7 19.79 -30.58 28.80
N ALA A 8 18.77 -31.43 28.61
CA ALA A 8 18.94 -32.74 28.00
C ALA A 8 19.50 -32.68 26.57
N GLU A 9 19.11 -31.66 25.79
CA GLU A 9 19.65 -31.43 24.45
C GLU A 9 21.13 -31.01 24.49
N LEU A 10 21.51 -30.16 25.42
CA LEU A 10 22.90 -29.71 25.60
C LEU A 10 23.80 -30.87 26.06
N CYS A 11 23.32 -31.76 26.93
CA CYS A 11 24.03 -32.98 27.32
C CYS A 11 24.17 -33.94 26.13
N ARG A 12 23.11 -34.17 25.37
CA ARG A 12 23.13 -35.04 24.19
C ARG A 12 24.08 -34.55 23.09
N SER A 13 24.23 -33.25 22.96
CA SER A 13 25.13 -32.62 21.97
C SER A 13 26.57 -32.46 22.47
N GLY A 14 26.94 -33.01 23.66
CA GLY A 14 28.28 -32.92 24.23
C GLY A 14 28.72 -31.50 24.63
N ARG A 15 27.78 -30.57 24.78
CA ARG A 15 28.06 -29.15 25.08
C ARG A 15 28.24 -28.88 26.59
N ILE A 16 27.91 -29.85 27.42
CA ILE A 16 28.21 -29.86 28.85
C ILE A 16 29.22 -31.00 29.07
N GLU A 17 30.43 -30.62 29.38
CA GLU A 17 31.53 -31.60 29.60
C GLU A 17 31.28 -32.44 30.85
N GLY A 18 31.78 -33.70 30.85
CA GLY A 18 31.66 -34.59 31.99
C GLY A 18 30.28 -35.18 32.23
N THR A 19 29.31 -34.97 31.36
CA THR A 19 27.97 -35.54 31.51
C THR A 19 27.93 -37.02 31.16
N VAL A 20 27.33 -37.86 32.03
CA VAL A 20 27.15 -39.29 31.80
C VAL A 20 25.68 -39.62 31.77
N ARG A 21 25.27 -40.47 30.83
CA ARG A 21 23.87 -40.92 30.73
C ARG A 21 23.66 -42.16 31.58
N GLN A 22 22.77 -42.07 32.56
CA GLN A 22 22.39 -43.20 33.40
C GLN A 22 20.90 -43.51 33.20
N GLY A 23 20.62 -44.55 32.44
CA GLY A 23 19.24 -44.90 32.06
C GLY A 23 18.54 -43.81 31.24
N ARG A 24 17.45 -43.25 31.77
CA ARG A 24 16.68 -42.16 31.15
C ARG A 24 17.13 -40.77 31.54
N SER A 25 18.02 -40.65 32.52
CA SER A 25 18.48 -39.37 33.10
C SER A 25 19.94 -39.06 32.74
N TRP A 26 20.29 -37.78 32.77
CA TRP A 26 21.65 -37.27 32.60
C TRP A 26 22.22 -36.88 33.97
N GLN A 27 23.38 -37.41 34.31
CA GLN A 27 24.18 -36.93 35.45
C GLN A 27 25.10 -35.81 34.96
N ILE A 28 24.99 -34.65 35.60
CA ILE A 28 25.78 -33.47 35.29
C ILE A 28 26.70 -33.21 36.48
N PRO A 29 28.01 -33.05 36.27
CA PRO A 29 28.92 -32.70 37.35
C PRO A 29 28.49 -31.41 38.04
N ALA A 30 28.69 -31.34 39.38
CA ALA A 30 28.29 -30.19 40.19
C ALA A 30 29.07 -28.90 39.82
N ASP A 31 30.24 -29.07 39.24
CA ASP A 31 31.14 -28.02 38.78
C ASP A 31 30.98 -27.69 37.30
N ALA A 32 30.02 -28.33 36.62
CA ALA A 32 29.77 -28.09 35.19
C ALA A 32 29.36 -26.65 34.92
N SER A 33 30.16 -25.94 34.16
CA SER A 33 29.84 -24.58 33.75
C SER A 33 28.73 -24.56 32.73
N LYS A 34 27.87 -23.53 32.81
CA LYS A 34 26.83 -23.30 31.81
C LYS A 34 27.48 -23.06 30.43
N PRO A 35 27.19 -23.88 29.40
CA PRO A 35 27.79 -23.68 28.09
C PRO A 35 27.38 -22.33 27.49
N ALA A 36 28.34 -21.66 26.85
CA ALA A 36 28.09 -20.38 26.21
C ALA A 36 26.92 -20.48 25.21
N ASP A 37 25.97 -19.56 25.30
CA ASP A 37 24.85 -19.51 24.36
C ASP A 37 25.38 -19.04 23.01
N LYS A 38 25.45 -19.96 22.04
CA LYS A 38 25.86 -19.62 20.66
C LYS A 38 24.93 -18.63 19.97
N ARG A 39 23.76 -18.35 20.57
CA ARG A 39 22.84 -17.31 20.10
C ARG A 39 23.22 -15.92 20.60
N ILE A 40 23.96 -15.81 21.67
CA ILE A 40 24.56 -14.56 22.14
C ILE A 40 25.89 -14.43 21.39
N ARG A 41 25.83 -14.04 20.15
CA ARG A 41 26.99 -13.47 19.49
C ARG A 41 27.35 -12.20 20.26
N SER A 42 28.63 -12.09 20.65
CA SER A 42 29.20 -10.93 21.33
C SER A 42 28.60 -9.63 20.83
N GLY A 43 28.36 -8.64 21.70
CA GLY A 43 27.68 -7.37 21.43
C GLY A 43 28.19 -6.55 20.23
N SER A 44 29.20 -7.03 19.50
CA SER A 44 29.61 -6.54 18.17
C SER A 44 28.50 -6.61 17.13
N TYR A 45 27.46 -7.46 17.35
CA TYR A 45 26.29 -7.51 16.44
C TYR A 45 25.33 -6.33 16.61
N ARG A 46 25.49 -5.52 17.66
CA ARG A 46 24.64 -4.35 17.93
C ARG A 46 25.27 -3.01 17.56
N LYS A 47 26.55 -2.92 17.21
CA LYS A 47 27.20 -1.60 17.09
C LYS A 47 27.80 -1.23 15.73
N ASN A 48 28.01 -2.13 14.76
CA ASN A 48 28.72 -1.72 13.54
C ASN A 48 28.32 -2.45 12.25
N GLN A 49 27.07 -2.87 12.12
CA GLN A 49 26.47 -3.09 10.81
C GLN A 49 25.12 -2.35 10.80
N ARG A 50 25.15 -1.04 10.61
CA ARG A 50 24.22 -0.44 9.66
C ARG A 50 24.65 -1.04 8.32
N SER A 51 24.32 -2.33 8.13
CA SER A 51 24.22 -2.90 6.81
C SER A 51 23.28 -1.97 6.06
N SER A 52 23.63 -1.63 4.86
CA SER A 52 22.83 -0.88 3.89
C SER A 52 21.52 -1.62 3.50
N CYS A 53 20.92 -2.37 4.42
CA CYS A 53 19.62 -2.98 4.25
C CYS A 53 18.56 -1.94 4.57
N LEU A 54 17.91 -1.46 3.55
CA LEU A 54 16.72 -0.63 3.69
C LEU A 54 15.67 -1.37 4.55
N PRO A 55 14.97 -0.66 5.44
CA PRO A 55 13.89 -1.26 6.23
C PRO A 55 12.76 -1.76 5.34
N LEU A 56 11.98 -2.72 5.82
CA LEU A 56 10.78 -3.17 5.11
C LEU A 56 9.68 -2.11 5.19
N PRO A 57 8.87 -1.89 4.12
CA PRO A 57 7.82 -0.87 4.07
C PRO A 57 6.57 -1.31 4.85
N ILE A 58 6.71 -1.57 6.16
CA ILE A 58 5.60 -2.00 7.01
C ILE A 58 4.71 -0.78 7.29
N GLY A 59 3.44 -0.83 6.84
CA GLY A 59 2.48 0.26 7.02
C GLY A 59 2.66 1.43 6.04
N VAL A 60 3.62 1.36 5.12
CA VAL A 60 3.82 2.37 4.08
C VAL A 60 2.82 2.14 2.95
N SER A 61 2.07 3.17 2.61
CA SER A 61 1.07 3.17 1.51
C SER A 61 1.48 4.03 0.32
N ASP A 62 2.44 4.93 0.50
CA ASP A 62 3.00 5.79 -0.55
C ASP A 62 4.10 5.04 -1.31
N PHE A 63 3.90 4.87 -2.62
CA PHE A 63 4.84 4.17 -3.48
C PHE A 63 6.17 4.91 -3.67
N ARG A 64 6.12 6.25 -3.76
CA ARG A 64 7.32 7.08 -3.94
C ARG A 64 8.20 7.00 -2.70
N LEU A 65 7.60 7.09 -1.52
CA LEU A 65 8.29 6.92 -0.25
C LEU A 65 8.86 5.51 -0.09
N ALA A 66 8.08 4.48 -0.45
CA ALA A 66 8.53 3.09 -0.40
C ALA A 66 9.75 2.84 -1.29
N GLN A 67 9.83 3.49 -2.45
CA GLN A 67 10.97 3.42 -3.36
C GLN A 67 12.21 4.13 -2.81
N ALA A 68 12.02 5.28 -2.16
CA ALA A 68 13.14 6.13 -1.75
C ALA A 68 13.82 5.61 -0.48
N GLU A 69 13.07 5.08 0.48
CA GLU A 69 13.55 4.83 1.85
C GLU A 69 13.47 3.37 2.31
N TYR A 70 12.79 2.50 1.56
CA TYR A 70 12.49 1.15 2.00
C TYR A 70 12.94 0.09 1.00
N TYR A 71 13.08 -1.16 1.49
CA TYR A 71 13.29 -2.31 0.63
C TYR A 71 12.00 -2.65 -0.12
N TYR A 72 11.89 -2.15 -1.33
CA TYR A 72 10.72 -2.39 -2.17
C TYR A 72 10.91 -3.63 -3.04
N VAL A 73 9.96 -4.57 -2.95
CA VAL A 73 9.89 -5.72 -3.86
C VAL A 73 9.15 -5.28 -5.12
N ASP A 74 9.84 -5.31 -6.25
CA ASP A 74 9.29 -4.87 -7.53
C ASP A 74 8.08 -5.71 -7.96
N LYS A 75 6.91 -5.07 -7.95
CA LYS A 75 5.62 -5.61 -8.40
C LYS A 75 5.08 -4.88 -9.63
N THR A 76 5.93 -4.13 -10.33
CA THR A 76 5.50 -3.28 -11.47
C THR A 76 5.00 -4.10 -12.68
N MET A 77 5.23 -5.41 -12.71
CA MET A 77 4.64 -6.29 -13.72
C MET A 77 3.10 -6.32 -13.66
N LEU A 78 2.50 -5.97 -12.51
CA LEU A 78 1.05 -5.77 -12.39
C LEU A 78 0.53 -4.70 -13.38
N ILE A 79 1.33 -3.66 -13.65
CA ILE A 79 1.00 -2.62 -14.63
C ILE A 79 0.90 -3.23 -16.03
N LYS A 80 1.83 -4.14 -16.36
CA LYS A 80 1.83 -4.85 -17.63
C LYS A 80 0.56 -5.68 -17.80
N ASP A 81 0.21 -6.47 -16.79
CA ASP A 81 -0.97 -7.32 -16.81
C ASP A 81 -2.24 -6.46 -17.01
N PHE A 82 -2.34 -5.34 -16.29
CA PHE A 82 -3.44 -4.39 -16.41
C PHE A 82 -3.57 -3.79 -17.83
N ILE A 83 -2.44 -3.44 -18.47
CA ILE A 83 -2.41 -2.89 -19.83
C ILE A 83 -2.76 -3.96 -20.88
N ASP A 84 -2.27 -5.18 -20.72
CA ASP A 84 -2.46 -6.25 -21.70
C ASP A 84 -3.87 -6.85 -21.64
N GLU A 85 -4.41 -7.08 -20.45
CA GLU A 85 -5.73 -7.66 -20.25
C GLU A 85 -6.88 -6.67 -20.49
N ARG A 86 -6.62 -5.37 -20.30
CA ARG A 86 -7.62 -4.28 -20.43
C ARG A 86 -8.96 -4.57 -19.77
N PRO A 87 -8.99 -5.04 -18.53
CA PRO A 87 -10.24 -5.34 -17.86
C PRO A 87 -11.03 -4.06 -17.62
N MET A 88 -12.36 -4.12 -17.76
CA MET A 88 -13.22 -2.99 -17.37
C MET A 88 -13.20 -2.77 -15.86
N VAL A 89 -13.13 -3.84 -15.10
CA VAL A 89 -13.04 -3.82 -13.64
C VAL A 89 -12.02 -4.87 -13.18
N THR A 90 -11.13 -4.48 -12.30
CA THR A 90 -10.15 -5.37 -11.65
C THR A 90 -10.37 -5.38 -10.15
N LEU A 91 -10.59 -6.55 -9.57
CA LEU A 91 -10.74 -6.72 -8.13
C LEU A 91 -9.46 -7.33 -7.54
N PHE A 92 -8.81 -6.61 -6.62
CA PHE A 92 -7.64 -7.10 -5.89
C PHE A 92 -8.05 -7.84 -4.62
N THR A 93 -8.24 -9.15 -4.71
CA THR A 93 -8.58 -10.02 -3.58
C THR A 93 -7.34 -10.54 -2.87
N ARG A 94 -6.70 -9.71 -2.04
CA ARG A 94 -5.54 -10.16 -1.24
C ARG A 94 -5.80 -9.96 0.25
N PRO A 95 -5.24 -10.82 1.11
CA PRO A 95 -5.34 -10.64 2.56
C PRO A 95 -4.83 -9.25 3.00
N ARG A 96 -5.24 -8.84 4.20
CA ARG A 96 -4.72 -7.62 4.83
C ARG A 96 -3.19 -7.70 4.93
N ARG A 97 -2.50 -6.55 4.83
CA ARG A 97 -1.01 -6.40 4.91
C ARG A 97 -0.22 -7.01 3.74
N PHE A 98 -0.85 -7.40 2.64
CA PHE A 98 -0.18 -7.86 1.41
C PHE A 98 0.10 -6.74 0.40
N GLY A 99 0.10 -5.49 0.85
CA GLY A 99 0.49 -4.33 0.04
C GLY A 99 -0.54 -3.92 -1.01
N LYS A 100 -1.84 -4.14 -0.78
CA LYS A 100 -2.92 -3.69 -1.70
C LYS A 100 -2.82 -2.20 -1.98
N THR A 101 -2.91 -1.38 -0.94
CA THR A 101 -2.84 0.10 -1.03
C THR A 101 -1.57 0.57 -1.73
N LEU A 102 -0.41 -0.02 -1.38
CA LEU A 102 0.87 0.32 -2.03
C LEU A 102 0.89 -0.01 -3.53
N ASN A 103 0.28 -1.13 -3.94
CA ASN A 103 0.16 -1.47 -5.36
C ASN A 103 -0.83 -0.55 -6.10
N MET A 104 -1.91 -0.14 -5.46
CA MET A 104 -2.86 0.84 -6.00
C MET A 104 -2.21 2.21 -6.17
N ASP A 105 -1.43 2.66 -5.20
CA ASP A 105 -0.68 3.91 -5.30
C ASP A 105 0.45 3.83 -6.36
N MET A 106 1.05 2.65 -6.55
CA MET A 106 1.96 2.39 -7.67
C MET A 106 1.26 2.55 -9.02
N LEU A 107 0.04 1.98 -9.18
CA LEU A 107 -0.75 2.15 -10.41
C LEU A 107 -1.11 3.62 -10.62
N ARG A 108 -1.57 4.32 -9.56
CA ARG A 108 -1.81 5.75 -9.61
C ARG A 108 -0.57 6.51 -10.09
N THR A 109 0.57 6.32 -9.43
CA THR A 109 1.84 7.00 -9.74
C THR A 109 2.29 6.74 -11.18
N PHE A 110 1.98 5.55 -11.73
CA PHE A 110 2.34 5.22 -13.11
C PHE A 110 1.43 5.89 -14.13
N PHE A 111 0.11 5.81 -13.96
CA PHE A 111 -0.84 6.28 -14.99
C PHE A 111 -1.10 7.78 -14.90
N GLU A 112 -1.05 8.36 -13.70
CA GLU A 112 -1.47 9.71 -13.44
C GLU A 112 -0.65 10.75 -14.19
N LYS A 113 -1.36 11.60 -14.94
CA LYS A 113 -0.78 12.79 -15.55
C LYS A 113 -0.59 13.86 -14.49
N THR A 114 0.66 14.21 -14.22
CA THR A 114 1.07 15.22 -13.25
C THR A 114 2.07 16.17 -13.88
N GLU A 115 2.30 17.34 -13.28
CA GLU A 115 3.37 18.26 -13.70
C GLU A 115 4.76 17.68 -13.46
N GLN A 116 4.90 16.84 -12.42
CA GLN A 116 6.16 16.18 -12.10
C GLN A 116 6.35 14.92 -12.94
N ASP A 117 7.56 14.71 -13.44
CA ASP A 117 7.93 13.47 -14.12
C ASP A 117 8.01 12.30 -13.11
N THR A 118 6.99 11.48 -13.09
CA THR A 118 6.95 10.27 -12.26
C THR A 118 7.63 9.07 -12.90
N SER A 119 8.12 9.17 -14.13
CA SER A 119 8.83 8.08 -14.82
C SER A 119 10.09 7.63 -14.08
N VAL A 120 10.72 8.54 -13.36
CA VAL A 120 11.93 8.31 -12.55
C VAL A 120 11.77 7.15 -11.55
N TYR A 121 10.56 6.90 -11.05
CA TYR A 121 10.28 5.81 -10.12
C TYR A 121 10.19 4.43 -10.78
N PHE A 122 10.15 4.38 -12.12
CA PHE A 122 9.94 3.16 -12.90
C PHE A 122 11.12 2.77 -13.78
N GLN A 123 12.09 3.67 -14.02
CA GLN A 123 13.20 3.47 -14.96
C GLN A 123 14.07 2.26 -14.64
N ASP A 124 14.23 1.92 -13.36
CA ASP A 124 14.98 0.76 -12.86
C ASP A 124 14.12 -0.49 -12.63
N LYS A 125 12.82 -0.42 -12.94
CA LYS A 125 11.85 -1.48 -12.68
C LYS A 125 11.58 -2.36 -13.90
N LYS A 126 11.03 -3.55 -13.64
CA LYS A 126 10.74 -4.55 -14.67
C LYS A 126 9.80 -4.03 -15.76
N ILE A 127 8.80 -3.22 -15.38
CA ILE A 127 7.87 -2.63 -16.36
C ILE A 127 8.59 -1.77 -17.41
N TRP A 128 9.63 -1.04 -17.00
CA TRP A 128 10.37 -0.19 -17.91
C TRP A 128 11.17 -1.00 -18.94
N ALA A 129 11.67 -2.18 -18.55
CA ALA A 129 12.35 -3.11 -19.42
C ALA A 129 11.41 -3.80 -20.44
N CYS A 130 10.08 -3.78 -20.21
CA CYS A 130 9.09 -4.35 -21.13
C CYS A 130 8.94 -3.59 -22.46
N GLY A 131 9.54 -2.40 -22.58
CA GLY A 131 9.63 -1.67 -23.84
C GLY A 131 8.64 -0.52 -24.01
N GLN A 132 8.73 0.15 -25.16
CA GLN A 132 8.03 1.39 -25.46
C GLN A 132 6.50 1.27 -25.42
N LYS A 133 5.94 0.11 -25.78
CA LYS A 133 4.50 -0.15 -25.70
C LYS A 133 3.92 0.22 -24.33
N TYR A 134 4.60 -0.15 -23.25
CA TYR A 134 4.12 0.09 -21.87
C TYR A 134 4.49 1.47 -21.36
N ARG A 135 5.69 1.98 -21.71
CA ARG A 135 6.14 3.33 -21.34
C ARG A 135 5.22 4.42 -21.88
N ALA A 136 4.56 4.17 -23.02
CA ALA A 136 3.64 5.11 -23.63
C ALA A 136 2.39 5.41 -22.77
N TYR A 137 2.07 4.57 -21.81
CA TYR A 137 0.94 4.77 -20.88
C TYR A 137 1.32 5.60 -19.66
N GLN A 138 2.62 5.72 -19.35
CA GLN A 138 3.10 6.40 -18.16
C GLN A 138 2.79 7.90 -18.22
N GLY A 139 2.12 8.41 -17.16
CA GLY A 139 1.80 9.83 -17.02
C GLY A 139 0.80 10.35 -18.06
N LYS A 140 -0.12 9.53 -18.56
CA LYS A 140 -1.03 9.91 -19.67
C LYS A 140 -2.49 10.03 -19.29
N TYR A 141 -2.88 9.51 -18.14
CA TYR A 141 -4.29 9.39 -17.76
C TYR A 141 -4.63 10.29 -16.58
N PRO A 142 -5.82 10.92 -16.54
CA PRO A 142 -6.36 11.39 -15.28
C PRO A 142 -6.65 10.17 -14.39
N VAL A 143 -6.40 10.30 -13.09
CA VAL A 143 -6.63 9.21 -12.13
C VAL A 143 -7.49 9.71 -11.00
N ILE A 144 -8.62 9.06 -10.75
CA ILE A 144 -9.45 9.26 -9.55
C ILE A 144 -9.02 8.22 -8.53
N PHE A 145 -8.56 8.67 -7.34
CA PHE A 145 -8.09 7.79 -6.28
C PHE A 145 -8.90 8.01 -5.00
N LEU A 146 -9.77 7.07 -4.68
CA LEU A 146 -10.60 7.11 -3.48
C LEU A 146 -10.17 6.03 -2.48
N THR A 147 -10.01 6.40 -1.21
CA THR A 147 -9.78 5.44 -0.13
C THR A 147 -10.82 5.64 0.97
N PHE A 148 -11.50 4.56 1.32
CA PHE A 148 -12.51 4.54 2.38
C PHE A 148 -11.96 3.99 3.69
N LYS A 149 -10.64 3.86 3.83
CA LYS A 149 -9.95 3.25 4.97
C LYS A 149 -10.39 3.80 6.31
N ASP A 150 -10.63 5.10 6.39
CA ASP A 150 -10.95 5.80 7.64
C ASP A 150 -12.46 6.05 7.83
N VAL A 151 -13.30 5.55 6.92
CA VAL A 151 -14.76 5.66 7.03
C VAL A 151 -15.27 4.53 7.92
N LYS A 152 -15.19 4.75 9.25
CA LYS A 152 -15.52 3.78 10.30
C LYS A 152 -16.45 4.42 11.33
N PHE A 153 -17.62 4.80 10.90
CA PHE A 153 -18.62 5.48 11.72
C PHE A 153 -19.85 4.61 11.93
N ASN A 154 -20.53 4.81 13.05
CA ASN A 154 -21.70 4.02 13.42
C ASN A 154 -23.02 4.71 13.01
N THR A 155 -22.96 5.96 12.55
CA THR A 155 -24.12 6.71 12.11
C THR A 155 -24.04 7.03 10.62
N TRP A 156 -25.22 7.17 10.00
CA TRP A 156 -25.32 7.53 8.59
C TRP A 156 -24.76 8.94 8.36
N GLU A 157 -25.08 9.88 9.21
CA GLU A 157 -24.67 11.28 9.10
C GLU A 157 -23.14 11.44 9.11
N GLU A 158 -22.45 10.73 10.00
CA GLU A 158 -20.98 10.74 10.06
C GLU A 158 -20.38 10.06 8.85
N THR A 159 -20.93 8.91 8.44
CA THR A 159 -20.49 8.18 7.24
C THR A 159 -20.67 9.04 5.99
N PHE A 160 -21.84 9.65 5.81
CA PHE A 160 -22.13 10.55 4.71
C PHE A 160 -21.17 11.75 4.68
N SER A 161 -20.94 12.38 5.83
CA SER A 161 -19.99 13.49 5.95
C SER A 161 -18.59 13.07 5.53
N ALA A 162 -18.11 11.91 6.00
CA ALA A 162 -16.77 11.42 5.68
C ALA A 162 -16.64 11.08 4.17
N VAL A 163 -17.65 10.45 3.57
CA VAL A 163 -17.64 10.14 2.13
C VAL A 163 -17.64 11.43 1.31
N ARG A 164 -18.46 12.40 1.69
CA ARG A 164 -18.51 13.72 1.07
C ARG A 164 -17.15 14.42 1.11
N ASP A 165 -16.46 14.36 2.24
CA ASP A 165 -15.13 14.95 2.41
C ASP A 165 -14.06 14.25 1.54
N ILE A 166 -14.17 12.92 1.34
CA ILE A 166 -13.30 12.18 0.42
C ILE A 166 -13.49 12.68 -1.01
N PHE A 167 -14.73 12.80 -1.47
CA PHE A 167 -15.03 13.33 -2.81
C PHE A 167 -14.62 14.78 -2.96
N ALA A 168 -14.81 15.61 -1.94
CA ALA A 168 -14.38 17.01 -1.98
C ALA A 168 -12.86 17.12 -2.16
N LYS A 169 -12.08 16.39 -1.37
CA LYS A 169 -10.61 16.37 -1.47
C LYS A 169 -10.14 15.84 -2.83
N GLU A 170 -10.78 14.79 -3.32
CA GLU A 170 -10.42 14.24 -4.63
C GLU A 170 -10.78 15.22 -5.76
N THR A 171 -11.91 15.90 -5.69
CA THR A 171 -12.28 16.94 -6.65
C THR A 171 -11.31 18.13 -6.60
N GLN A 172 -10.92 18.58 -5.40
CA GLN A 172 -9.93 19.65 -5.23
C GLN A 172 -8.55 19.28 -5.81
N ARG A 173 -8.18 18.01 -5.78
CA ARG A 173 -6.94 17.52 -6.38
C ARG A 173 -6.90 17.69 -7.92
N HIS A 174 -8.05 17.81 -8.53
CA HIS A 174 -8.26 18.06 -9.96
C HIS A 174 -8.62 19.53 -10.22
N GLU A 175 -7.81 20.45 -9.68
CA GLU A 175 -8.08 21.90 -9.80
C GLU A 175 -8.03 22.42 -11.23
N GLU A 176 -7.42 21.68 -12.17
CA GLU A 176 -7.40 21.96 -13.58
C GLU A 176 -8.81 21.99 -14.21
N LEU A 177 -9.77 21.32 -13.60
CA LEU A 177 -11.17 21.34 -14.05
C LEU A 177 -11.84 22.69 -13.83
N ARG A 178 -11.37 23.47 -12.85
CA ARG A 178 -11.93 24.78 -12.50
C ARG A 178 -11.81 25.82 -13.62
N THR A 179 -10.79 25.68 -14.45
CA THR A 179 -10.48 26.60 -15.55
C THR A 179 -10.46 25.91 -16.90
N SER A 180 -11.18 24.80 -17.02
CA SER A 180 -11.19 23.98 -18.23
C SER A 180 -12.08 24.57 -19.30
N ASP A 181 -11.53 24.97 -20.45
CA ASP A 181 -12.28 25.45 -21.62
C ASP A 181 -13.20 24.38 -22.25
N ARG A 182 -13.11 23.12 -21.80
CA ARG A 182 -13.89 22.00 -22.31
C ARG A 182 -15.06 21.62 -21.39
N CYS A 183 -15.10 22.17 -20.19
CA CYS A 183 -16.22 22.03 -19.27
C CYS A 183 -17.22 23.19 -19.50
N ASP A 184 -18.52 22.90 -19.42
CA ASP A 184 -19.56 23.91 -19.51
C ASP A 184 -19.93 24.45 -18.12
N GLU A 185 -20.77 25.52 -18.08
CA GLU A 185 -21.21 26.12 -16.81
C GLU A 185 -21.91 25.13 -15.86
N TYR A 186 -22.49 24.07 -16.38
CA TYR A 186 -23.10 23.04 -15.54
C TYR A 186 -22.03 22.18 -14.83
N ASP A 187 -20.98 21.84 -15.57
CA ASP A 187 -19.81 21.13 -15.01
C ASP A 187 -19.10 22.00 -13.95
N GLU A 188 -18.92 23.30 -14.24
CA GLU A 188 -18.29 24.24 -13.31
C GLU A 188 -19.07 24.34 -11.98
N ARG A 189 -20.40 24.44 -12.06
CA ARG A 189 -21.26 24.44 -10.86
C ARG A 189 -21.18 23.13 -10.09
N LYS A 190 -21.17 22.00 -10.77
CA LYS A 190 -21.00 20.69 -10.14
C LYS A 190 -19.64 20.56 -9.48
N TYR A 191 -18.57 20.96 -10.18
CA TYR A 191 -17.23 20.97 -9.63
C TYR A 191 -17.15 21.80 -8.35
N ALA A 192 -17.65 23.03 -8.36
CA ALA A 192 -17.63 23.91 -7.20
C ALA A 192 -18.33 23.28 -5.99
N ARG A 193 -19.53 22.73 -6.20
CA ARG A 193 -20.30 22.08 -5.12
C ARG A 193 -19.61 20.84 -4.56
N LEU A 194 -19.02 20.02 -5.43
CA LEU A 194 -18.25 18.85 -5.00
C LEU A 194 -16.99 19.25 -4.24
N ALA A 195 -16.24 20.22 -4.76
CA ALA A 195 -14.99 20.70 -4.16
C ALA A 195 -15.21 21.38 -2.80
N GLU A 196 -16.35 22.05 -2.60
CA GLU A 196 -16.74 22.66 -1.33
C GLU A 196 -17.35 21.65 -0.35
N GLY A 197 -17.64 20.44 -0.80
CA GLY A 197 -18.37 19.45 0.01
C GLY A 197 -19.82 19.87 0.28
N ASN A 198 -20.40 20.72 -0.58
CA ASN A 198 -21.76 21.21 -0.43
C ASN A 198 -22.72 20.46 -1.35
N VAL A 199 -22.83 19.17 -1.14
CA VAL A 199 -23.63 18.25 -1.94
C VAL A 199 -24.64 17.50 -1.09
N THR A 200 -25.81 17.25 -1.69
CA THR A 200 -26.85 16.38 -1.13
C THR A 200 -26.50 14.89 -1.32
N GLU A 201 -27.25 14.00 -0.67
CA GLU A 201 -27.09 12.55 -0.87
C GLU A 201 -27.27 12.13 -2.34
N VAL A 202 -28.25 12.72 -3.01
CA VAL A 202 -28.53 12.44 -4.43
C VAL A 202 -27.35 12.87 -5.31
N GLU A 203 -26.79 14.04 -5.07
CA GLU A 203 -25.64 14.53 -5.83
C GLU A 203 -24.37 13.73 -5.52
N LEU A 204 -24.17 13.31 -4.26
CA LEU A 204 -23.05 12.46 -3.89
C LEU A 204 -23.12 11.08 -4.56
N SER A 205 -24.33 10.54 -4.77
CA SER A 205 -24.51 9.26 -5.46
C SER A 205 -24.03 9.28 -6.92
N SER A 206 -24.03 10.45 -7.56
CA SER A 206 -23.52 10.64 -8.93
C SER A 206 -22.10 11.23 -8.99
N ALA A 207 -21.50 11.60 -7.86
CA ALA A 207 -20.26 12.36 -7.79
C ALA A 207 -19.10 11.71 -8.56
N LEU A 208 -18.95 10.38 -8.46
CA LEU A 208 -17.90 9.65 -9.18
C LEU A 208 -18.11 9.73 -10.71
N ALA A 209 -19.34 9.56 -11.15
CA ALA A 209 -19.69 9.64 -12.58
C ALA A 209 -19.49 11.06 -13.11
N ASP A 210 -19.92 12.07 -12.34
CA ASP A 210 -19.78 13.48 -12.71
C ASP A 210 -18.30 13.89 -12.79
N LEU A 211 -17.49 13.55 -11.79
CA LEU A 211 -16.05 13.83 -11.82
C LEU A 211 -15.35 13.11 -12.97
N SER A 212 -15.71 11.84 -13.21
CA SER A 212 -15.18 11.07 -14.34
C SER A 212 -15.53 11.70 -15.69
N ALA A 213 -16.76 12.17 -15.86
CA ALA A 213 -17.21 12.84 -17.09
C ALA A 213 -16.47 14.18 -17.32
N MET A 214 -16.28 14.99 -16.28
CA MET A 214 -15.53 16.24 -16.35
C MET A 214 -14.07 16.00 -16.75
N LEU A 215 -13.41 15.01 -16.11
CA LEU A 215 -12.04 14.64 -16.47
C LEU A 215 -11.93 14.11 -17.89
N HIS A 216 -12.92 13.33 -18.34
CA HIS A 216 -12.95 12.85 -19.72
C HIS A 216 -13.12 14.01 -20.71
N LYS A 217 -13.98 14.98 -20.43
CA LYS A 217 -14.13 16.20 -21.27
C LYS A 217 -12.82 16.98 -21.33
N HIS A 218 -12.19 17.21 -20.18
CA HIS A 218 -10.95 18.00 -20.09
C HIS A 218 -9.77 17.33 -20.81
N TYR A 219 -9.51 16.05 -20.54
CA TYR A 219 -8.34 15.34 -21.08
C TYR A 219 -8.56 14.68 -22.44
N GLY A 220 -9.82 14.45 -22.83
CA GLY A 220 -10.17 13.69 -24.03
C GLY A 220 -9.94 12.18 -23.91
N ILE A 221 -9.64 11.70 -22.70
CA ILE A 221 -9.41 10.29 -22.37
C ILE A 221 -10.09 9.95 -21.05
N ALA A 222 -10.66 8.74 -20.97
CA ALA A 222 -11.34 8.29 -19.76
C ALA A 222 -10.35 8.16 -18.58
N PRO A 223 -10.75 8.56 -17.35
CA PRO A 223 -9.92 8.42 -16.17
C PRO A 223 -9.75 6.96 -15.77
N VAL A 224 -8.62 6.67 -15.15
CA VAL A 224 -8.43 5.42 -14.38
C VAL A 224 -8.99 5.64 -12.98
N ILE A 225 -9.92 4.80 -12.56
CA ILE A 225 -10.56 4.89 -11.25
C ILE A 225 -9.97 3.82 -10.35
N ILE A 226 -9.43 4.23 -9.21
CA ILE A 226 -8.83 3.36 -8.20
C ILE A 226 -9.57 3.57 -6.88
N ILE A 227 -10.14 2.50 -6.32
CA ILE A 227 -10.90 2.56 -5.07
C ILE A 227 -10.28 1.57 -4.09
N ASP A 228 -9.82 2.06 -2.93
CA ASP A 228 -9.26 1.27 -1.85
C ASP A 228 -10.24 1.15 -0.68
N GLU A 229 -10.33 -0.04 -0.10
CA GLU A 229 -11.16 -0.38 1.07
C GLU A 229 -12.65 0.04 0.92
N TYR A 230 -13.22 -0.17 -0.27
CA TYR A 230 -14.61 0.19 -0.60
C TYR A 230 -15.65 -0.49 0.29
N ASP A 231 -15.31 -1.60 0.91
CA ASP A 231 -16.17 -2.40 1.79
C ASP A 231 -16.18 -1.88 3.25
N THR A 232 -15.25 -1.01 3.63
CA THR A 232 -15.12 -0.51 5.01
C THR A 232 -16.39 0.19 5.52
N PRO A 233 -17.05 1.11 4.78
CA PRO A 233 -18.27 1.76 5.24
C PRO A 233 -19.41 0.78 5.48
N ILE A 234 -19.51 -0.26 4.65
CA ILE A 234 -20.57 -1.26 4.71
C ILE A 234 -20.37 -2.18 5.90
N GLN A 235 -19.13 -2.63 6.15
CA GLN A 235 -18.81 -3.53 7.25
C GLN A 235 -19.13 -2.92 8.63
N GLN A 236 -18.97 -1.62 8.79
CA GLN A 236 -19.25 -0.93 10.04
C GLN A 236 -20.75 -0.69 10.27
N GLY A 237 -21.54 -0.56 9.23
CA GLY A 237 -23.00 -0.37 9.32
C GLY A 237 -23.77 -1.63 9.71
N TYR A 238 -23.13 -2.80 9.75
CA TYR A 238 -23.72 -4.08 10.15
C TYR A 238 -23.34 -4.52 11.59
N MET A 239 -22.55 -3.75 12.32
CA MET A 239 -22.20 -3.99 13.73
C MET A 239 -23.05 -3.12 14.65
#